data_21b410f70167249d8226efe84dbdf772
#
_entry.id   21b410f70167249d8226efe84dbdf772
#
_cell.length_a   1.000
_cell.length_b   1.000
_cell.length_c   1.000
_cell.angle_alpha   90.00
_cell.angle_beta   90.00
_cell.angle_gamma   90.00
#
_symmetry.space_group_name_H-M   'P 1'
#
loop_
_entity.id
_entity.type
_entity.pdbx_description
1 polymer ?
#
loop_
_entity_poly.entity_id
_entity_poly.type
_entity_poly.pdbx_seq_one_letter_code
_entity_poly.pdbx_strand_id
1 'polypeptide(L)'
;IEVARVLSKYAFENSIIYLGLSGEEQGLFGGKGLAAHAKKEGWEIIGILNNDMIGNIKGVDGVIDNRTFRIFSEPVPANETESQRKARRFYGGEVDGISRQLARYVHKNTKKFMPEMNPLMIYRLDRFGRGGHRRPFNDVGYAGIRIMEAHENYTMQHQDIRLQNGIAFGDVIEGVDFEYAKKLTSVNAINLASLAWAPPTVKKFSIGGIVQASVKFKWEKVNDPNIAGYKIYWRDTTSPIWQYERFIGDLSSYKLEGIVIDNFFFGISTVGKNGFESQIVFPNGVFRN
;
A
#
# COMPACT_ATOMS: atom_id res chain seq x y z
N ILE A 1 -11.90 -3.49 15.48
CA ILE A 1 -11.87 -4.04 16.85
C ILE A 1 -11.20 -5.40 16.87
N GLU A 2 -11.61 -6.39 16.05
CA GLU A 2 -11.07 -7.75 16.08
C GLU A 2 -9.56 -7.80 15.77
N VAL A 3 -9.09 -7.05 14.80
CA VAL A 3 -7.65 -6.93 14.50
C VAL A 3 -6.90 -6.41 15.73
N ALA A 4 -7.41 -5.37 16.39
CA ALA A 4 -6.80 -4.83 17.60
C ALA A 4 -6.74 -5.89 18.72
N ARG A 5 -7.83 -6.62 18.94
CA ARG A 5 -7.89 -7.70 19.94
C ARG A 5 -6.87 -8.81 19.69
N VAL A 6 -6.68 -9.20 18.43
CA VAL A 6 -5.73 -10.24 18.05
C VAL A 6 -4.28 -9.71 18.17
N LEU A 7 -3.99 -8.55 17.58
CA LEU A 7 -2.64 -8.03 17.51
C LEU A 7 -2.14 -7.46 18.84
N SER A 8 -3.01 -7.07 19.78
CA SER A 8 -2.60 -6.64 21.12
C SER A 8 -1.84 -7.69 21.94
N LYS A 9 -1.84 -8.95 21.50
CA LYS A 9 -1.12 -10.05 22.14
C LYS A 9 0.36 -10.15 21.71
N TYR A 10 0.81 -9.32 20.77
CA TYR A 10 2.13 -9.37 20.20
C TYR A 10 2.89 -8.07 20.48
N ALA A 11 4.21 -8.18 20.62
CA ALA A 11 5.11 -7.03 20.63
C ALA A 11 5.57 -6.72 19.21
N PHE A 12 5.57 -5.45 18.85
CA PHE A 12 5.95 -4.95 17.54
C PHE A 12 7.07 -3.92 17.66
N GLU A 13 7.85 -3.74 16.59
CA GLU A 13 8.87 -2.69 16.49
C GLU A 13 8.23 -1.31 16.27
N ASN A 14 7.09 -1.28 15.57
CA ASN A 14 6.34 -0.05 15.28
C ASN A 14 4.95 -0.09 15.90
N SER A 15 4.40 1.08 16.24
CA SER A 15 3.05 1.20 16.79
C SER A 15 1.97 0.99 15.74
N ILE A 16 0.85 0.38 16.15
CA ILE A 16 -0.36 0.25 15.35
C ILE A 16 -1.45 1.11 15.98
N ILE A 17 -2.03 2.01 15.21
CA ILE A 17 -3.14 2.88 15.63
C ILE A 17 -4.41 2.43 14.92
N TYR A 18 -5.45 2.15 15.68
CA TYR A 18 -6.78 1.80 15.17
C TYR A 18 -7.70 3.02 15.30
N LEU A 19 -8.32 3.41 14.19
CA LEU A 19 -9.07 4.65 14.10
C LEU A 19 -10.51 4.41 13.66
N GLY A 20 -11.45 4.96 14.43
CA GLY A 20 -12.81 5.22 14.00
C GLY A 20 -12.98 6.73 13.86
N LEU A 21 -13.13 7.21 12.63
CA LEU A 21 -13.19 8.64 12.33
C LEU A 21 -14.61 9.05 11.97
N SER A 22 -15.04 10.23 12.41
CA SER A 22 -16.37 10.78 12.16
C SER A 22 -16.40 11.75 10.98
N GLY A 23 -17.62 12.02 10.46
CA GLY A 23 -17.85 13.04 9.45
C GLY A 23 -17.22 12.71 8.10
N GLU A 24 -17.28 11.43 7.68
CA GLU A 24 -16.79 11.02 6.35
C GLU A 24 -17.65 11.69 5.25
N GLU A 25 -18.96 11.45 5.28
CA GLU A 25 -19.93 11.95 4.30
C GLU A 25 -20.07 13.48 4.32
N GLN A 26 -19.77 14.12 5.45
CA GLN A 26 -19.82 15.57 5.61
C GLN A 26 -18.54 16.27 5.11
N GLY A 27 -17.58 15.52 4.54
CA GLY A 27 -16.38 16.07 3.95
C GLY A 27 -15.08 15.64 4.64
N LEU A 28 -15.02 14.41 5.17
CA LEU A 28 -13.84 13.78 5.73
C LEU A 28 -13.30 14.50 6.98
N PHE A 29 -14.16 15.08 7.82
CA PHE A 29 -13.73 15.95 8.92
C PHE A 29 -12.76 15.27 9.89
N GLY A 30 -13.07 14.05 10.34
CA GLY A 30 -12.18 13.30 11.24
C GLY A 30 -10.82 13.03 10.62
N GLY A 31 -10.78 12.64 9.33
CA GLY A 31 -9.53 12.43 8.58
C GLY A 31 -8.72 13.72 8.43
N LYS A 32 -9.37 14.84 8.08
CA LYS A 32 -8.71 16.15 7.95
C LYS A 32 -8.09 16.61 9.27
N GLY A 33 -8.85 16.52 10.35
CA GLY A 33 -8.36 16.92 11.66
C GLY A 33 -7.16 16.10 12.11
N LEU A 34 -7.23 14.78 11.97
CA LEU A 34 -6.16 13.89 12.40
C LEU A 34 -4.93 13.99 11.48
N ALA A 35 -5.10 14.10 10.16
CA ALA A 35 -3.99 14.27 9.23
C ALA A 35 -3.22 15.58 9.49
N ALA A 36 -3.94 16.67 9.75
CA ALA A 36 -3.32 17.95 10.10
C ALA A 36 -2.57 17.87 11.43
N HIS A 37 -3.15 17.20 12.44
CA HIS A 37 -2.51 16.97 13.72
C HIS A 37 -1.24 16.12 13.57
N ALA A 38 -1.32 14.97 12.90
CA ALA A 38 -0.18 14.09 12.65
C ALA A 38 0.96 14.83 11.94
N LYS A 39 0.64 15.66 10.95
CA LYS A 39 1.62 16.48 10.23
C LYS A 39 2.27 17.52 11.13
N LYS A 40 1.48 18.21 11.97
CA LYS A 40 1.96 19.21 12.93
C LYS A 40 2.90 18.59 13.97
N GLU A 41 2.52 17.43 14.51
CA GLU A 41 3.30 16.71 15.52
C GLU A 41 4.46 15.90 14.94
N GLY A 42 4.65 15.89 13.61
CA GLY A 42 5.76 15.20 12.96
C GLY A 42 5.67 13.67 13.05
N TRP A 43 4.49 13.10 13.06
CA TRP A 43 4.33 11.64 13.11
C TRP A 43 4.97 10.97 11.90
N GLU A 44 5.71 9.89 12.12
CA GLU A 44 6.25 9.03 11.06
C GLU A 44 5.26 7.91 10.78
N ILE A 45 4.31 8.15 9.88
CA ILE A 45 3.30 7.17 9.48
C ILE A 45 3.82 6.34 8.31
N ILE A 46 4.03 5.04 8.54
CA ILE A 46 4.55 4.09 7.55
C ILE A 46 3.49 3.75 6.49
N GLY A 47 2.22 3.65 6.90
CA GLY A 47 1.14 3.33 5.99
C GLY A 47 -0.23 3.42 6.64
N ILE A 48 -1.24 3.72 5.84
CA ILE A 48 -2.65 3.83 6.26
C ILE A 48 -3.49 2.87 5.42
N LEU A 49 -4.16 1.95 6.11
CA LEU A 49 -5.10 1.00 5.50
C LEU A 49 -6.52 1.47 5.82
N ASN A 50 -7.17 2.14 4.89
CA ASN A 50 -8.55 2.58 5.03
C ASN A 50 -9.50 1.51 4.51
N ASN A 51 -10.36 1.01 5.36
CA ASN A 51 -11.39 0.06 4.99
C ASN A 51 -12.72 0.79 4.85
N ASP A 52 -13.37 0.61 3.70
CA ASP A 52 -14.63 1.25 3.42
C ASP A 52 -15.37 0.42 2.37
N MET A 53 -16.50 -0.13 2.81
CA MET A 53 -17.30 -1.17 2.16
C MET A 53 -16.49 -2.47 1.93
N ILE A 54 -16.53 -3.34 2.92
CA ILE A 54 -15.75 -4.60 2.93
C ILE A 54 -16.62 -5.84 3.19
N GLY A 55 -17.94 -5.75 3.01
CA GLY A 55 -18.87 -6.80 3.40
C GLY A 55 -19.73 -7.37 2.26
N ASN A 56 -19.84 -6.71 1.12
CA ASN A 56 -20.67 -7.18 0.02
C ASN A 56 -19.87 -8.05 -0.96
N ILE A 57 -20.49 -9.14 -1.41
CA ILE A 57 -19.92 -10.08 -2.39
C ILE A 57 -20.70 -10.14 -3.70
N LYS A 58 -21.90 -9.54 -3.75
CA LYS A 58 -22.80 -9.61 -4.92
C LYS A 58 -22.98 -8.23 -5.53
N GLY A 59 -22.40 -8.03 -6.70
CA GLY A 59 -22.52 -6.78 -7.44
C GLY A 59 -23.86 -6.63 -8.19
N VAL A 60 -24.13 -5.43 -8.65
CA VAL A 60 -25.27 -5.14 -9.56
C VAL A 60 -25.10 -5.80 -10.92
N ASP A 61 -23.89 -6.21 -11.27
CA ASP A 61 -23.55 -7.00 -12.45
C ASP A 61 -23.94 -8.49 -12.34
N GLY A 62 -24.47 -8.89 -11.17
CA GLY A 62 -24.85 -10.26 -10.86
C GLY A 62 -23.68 -11.18 -10.49
N VAL A 63 -22.46 -10.68 -10.50
CA VAL A 63 -21.28 -11.45 -10.09
C VAL A 63 -21.26 -11.61 -8.57
N ILE A 64 -20.99 -12.83 -8.12
CA ILE A 64 -20.78 -13.17 -6.71
C ILE A 64 -19.31 -13.55 -6.56
N ASP A 65 -18.55 -12.77 -5.79
CA ASP A 65 -17.12 -12.97 -5.57
C ASP A 65 -16.73 -12.65 -4.12
N ASN A 66 -16.28 -13.67 -3.40
CA ASN A 66 -15.83 -13.57 -2.03
C ASN A 66 -14.31 -13.74 -1.87
N ARG A 67 -13.55 -13.53 -2.96
CA ARG A 67 -12.09 -13.66 -3.00
C ARG A 67 -11.40 -12.38 -3.48
N THR A 68 -11.98 -11.68 -4.44
CA THR A 68 -11.38 -10.47 -5.00
C THR A 68 -11.74 -9.25 -4.15
N PHE A 69 -10.75 -8.40 -3.94
CA PHE A 69 -10.93 -7.08 -3.34
C PHE A 69 -10.06 -6.05 -4.06
N ARG A 70 -10.47 -4.79 -4.02
CA ARG A 70 -9.76 -3.68 -4.67
C ARG A 70 -8.83 -2.97 -3.68
N ILE A 71 -7.66 -2.58 -4.19
CA ILE A 71 -6.70 -1.73 -3.48
C ILE A 71 -6.52 -0.45 -4.29
N PHE A 72 -7.17 0.62 -3.89
CA PHE A 72 -6.98 1.94 -4.50
C PHE A 72 -5.73 2.60 -3.94
N SER A 73 -4.95 3.20 -4.83
CA SER A 73 -3.71 3.88 -4.44
C SER A 73 -3.44 5.10 -5.31
N GLU A 74 -3.07 6.20 -4.66
CA GLU A 74 -2.67 7.43 -5.32
C GLU A 74 -1.45 7.20 -6.22
N PRO A 75 -1.43 7.72 -7.45
CA PRO A 75 -0.30 7.53 -8.37
C PRO A 75 0.90 8.41 -7.99
N VAL A 76 0.67 9.68 -7.72
CA VAL A 76 1.69 10.68 -7.38
C VAL A 76 1.21 11.48 -6.17
N PRO A 77 2.04 11.68 -5.13
CA PRO A 77 1.65 12.47 -3.97
C PRO A 77 1.24 13.89 -4.35
N ALA A 78 0.13 14.37 -3.76
CA ALA A 78 -0.38 15.73 -4.03
C ALA A 78 0.61 16.84 -3.63
N ASN A 79 1.51 16.55 -2.68
CA ASN A 79 2.53 17.47 -2.19
C ASN A 79 3.91 17.26 -2.84
N GLU A 80 3.98 16.58 -3.99
CA GLU A 80 5.24 16.37 -4.72
C GLU A 80 5.92 17.71 -5.04
N THR A 81 7.19 17.84 -4.67
CA THR A 81 7.98 19.03 -4.99
C THR A 81 8.42 19.03 -6.45
N GLU A 82 8.78 20.22 -6.97
CA GLU A 82 9.31 20.37 -8.33
C GLU A 82 10.58 19.52 -8.56
N SER A 83 11.43 19.39 -7.56
CA SER A 83 12.63 18.54 -7.62
C SER A 83 12.26 17.05 -7.75
N GLN A 84 11.30 16.60 -6.95
CA GLN A 84 10.79 15.22 -7.01
C GLN A 84 10.14 14.93 -8.36
N ARG A 85 9.35 15.88 -8.90
CA ARG A 85 8.72 15.78 -10.21
C ARG A 85 9.75 15.64 -11.33
N LYS A 86 10.83 16.44 -11.31
CA LYS A 86 11.93 16.34 -12.28
C LYS A 86 12.65 15.00 -12.19
N ALA A 87 12.95 14.54 -10.97
CA ALA A 87 13.59 13.25 -10.73
C ALA A 87 12.71 12.10 -11.26
N ARG A 88 11.42 12.10 -10.95
CA ARG A 88 10.45 11.09 -11.39
C ARG A 88 10.37 10.97 -12.92
N ARG A 89 10.43 12.08 -13.65
CA ARG A 89 10.48 12.06 -15.12
C ARG A 89 11.71 11.31 -15.66
N PHE A 90 12.82 11.34 -14.94
CA PHE A 90 14.07 10.74 -15.37
C PHE A 90 14.21 9.28 -14.99
N TYR A 91 13.80 8.93 -13.77
CA TYR A 91 14.03 7.59 -13.22
C TYR A 91 12.82 6.67 -13.41
N GLY A 92 11.80 7.14 -14.06
CA GLY A 92 10.55 6.44 -14.25
C GLY A 92 9.60 6.57 -13.06
N GLY A 93 8.56 5.77 -13.06
CA GLY A 93 7.63 5.74 -11.94
C GLY A 93 6.60 6.86 -11.96
N GLU A 94 6.13 7.25 -13.13
CA GLU A 94 5.03 8.23 -13.26
C GLU A 94 3.80 7.89 -12.42
N VAL A 95 3.67 6.64 -12.02
CA VAL A 95 2.57 6.09 -11.20
C VAL A 95 3.08 5.39 -9.93
N ASP A 96 4.29 5.67 -9.49
CA ASP A 96 4.97 4.93 -8.43
C ASP A 96 5.16 5.73 -7.14
N GLY A 97 4.12 6.49 -6.74
CA GLY A 97 4.10 7.15 -5.44
C GLY A 97 4.14 6.17 -4.25
N ILE A 98 4.36 6.73 -3.06
CA ILE A 98 4.46 5.96 -1.81
C ILE A 98 3.21 5.11 -1.53
N SER A 99 2.01 5.64 -1.85
CA SER A 99 0.76 4.88 -1.72
C SER A 99 0.71 3.69 -2.67
N ARG A 100 1.28 3.81 -3.88
CA ARG A 100 1.39 2.71 -4.82
C ARG A 100 2.34 1.61 -4.32
N GLN A 101 3.43 1.97 -3.64
CA GLN A 101 4.32 0.99 -3.01
C GLN A 101 3.63 0.27 -1.85
N LEU A 102 2.85 0.99 -1.04
CA LEU A 102 2.02 0.36 0.00
C LEU A 102 0.99 -0.61 -0.60
N ALA A 103 0.35 -0.26 -1.72
CA ALA A 103 -0.56 -1.17 -2.43
C ALA A 103 0.14 -2.44 -2.91
N ARG A 104 1.36 -2.33 -3.47
CA ARG A 104 2.18 -3.50 -3.86
C ARG A 104 2.60 -4.34 -2.66
N TYR A 105 2.91 -3.69 -1.55
CA TYR A 105 3.23 -4.38 -0.29
C TYR A 105 2.05 -5.23 0.18
N VAL A 106 0.85 -4.64 0.24
CA VAL A 106 -0.38 -5.36 0.60
C VAL A 106 -0.69 -6.48 -0.39
N HIS A 107 -0.54 -6.23 -1.70
CA HIS A 107 -0.70 -7.25 -2.73
C HIS A 107 0.25 -8.43 -2.52
N LYS A 108 1.56 -8.18 -2.37
CA LYS A 108 2.59 -9.19 -2.17
C LYS A 108 2.32 -10.03 -0.92
N ASN A 109 2.05 -9.38 0.21
CA ASN A 109 1.80 -10.08 1.47
C ASN A 109 0.50 -10.87 1.43
N THR A 110 -0.56 -10.33 0.83
CA THR A 110 -1.81 -11.07 0.66
C THR A 110 -1.59 -12.34 -0.16
N LYS A 111 -0.90 -12.25 -1.30
CA LYS A 111 -0.60 -13.44 -2.12
C LYS A 111 0.29 -14.45 -1.41
N LYS A 112 1.17 -13.99 -0.52
CA LYS A 112 2.06 -14.85 0.28
C LYS A 112 1.32 -15.60 1.39
N PHE A 113 0.45 -14.91 2.15
CA PHE A 113 -0.15 -15.44 3.38
C PHE A 113 -1.61 -15.89 3.22
N MET A 114 -2.30 -15.39 2.20
CA MET A 114 -3.67 -15.74 1.83
C MET A 114 -3.76 -15.92 0.31
N PRO A 115 -3.13 -16.98 -0.25
CA PRO A 115 -3.02 -17.17 -1.70
C PRO A 115 -4.39 -17.34 -2.41
N GLU A 116 -5.42 -17.72 -1.67
CA GLU A 116 -6.79 -17.81 -2.16
C GLU A 116 -7.45 -16.45 -2.43
N MET A 117 -6.92 -15.37 -1.83
CA MET A 117 -7.41 -14.02 -2.07
C MET A 117 -6.82 -13.42 -3.33
N ASN A 118 -7.61 -12.60 -4.01
CA ASN A 118 -7.24 -11.95 -5.26
C ASN A 118 -7.23 -10.41 -5.10
N PRO A 119 -6.11 -9.82 -4.65
CA PRO A 119 -5.97 -8.38 -4.53
C PRO A 119 -5.88 -7.72 -5.91
N LEU A 120 -6.88 -6.91 -6.26
CA LEU A 120 -6.92 -6.14 -7.51
C LEU A 120 -6.42 -4.71 -7.25
N MET A 121 -5.23 -4.39 -7.74
CA MET A 121 -4.68 -3.03 -7.62
C MET A 121 -5.38 -2.08 -8.60
N ILE A 122 -6.02 -1.05 -8.08
CA ILE A 122 -6.67 0.01 -8.84
C ILE A 122 -5.76 1.24 -8.83
N TYR A 123 -5.24 1.59 -10.00
CA TYR A 123 -4.31 2.71 -10.19
C TYR A 123 -5.02 4.05 -10.26
N ARG A 124 -5.76 4.35 -9.20
CA ARG A 124 -6.55 5.56 -9.01
C ARG A 124 -6.60 5.89 -7.51
N LEU A 125 -6.63 7.17 -7.18
CA LEU A 125 -6.74 7.62 -5.80
C LEU A 125 -7.93 6.95 -5.08
N ASP A 126 -9.12 6.98 -5.69
CA ASP A 126 -10.34 6.38 -5.18
C ASP A 126 -11.31 6.05 -6.32
N ARG A 127 -12.54 5.61 -6.00
CA ARG A 127 -13.67 5.55 -6.93
C ARG A 127 -13.86 6.91 -7.59
N PHE A 128 -14.39 6.92 -8.80
CA PHE A 128 -14.58 8.14 -9.56
C PHE A 128 -15.45 9.16 -8.79
N GLY A 129 -14.89 10.34 -8.52
CA GLY A 129 -15.56 11.41 -7.78
C GLY A 129 -15.81 11.13 -6.29
N ARG A 130 -15.22 10.06 -5.73
CA ARG A 130 -15.37 9.64 -4.34
C ARG A 130 -14.07 9.76 -3.56
N GLY A 131 -14.14 9.56 -2.25
CA GLY A 131 -12.98 9.58 -1.36
C GLY A 131 -13.18 8.68 -0.13
N GLY A 132 -12.32 8.83 0.84
CA GLY A 132 -12.36 8.17 2.13
C GLY A 132 -11.36 8.83 3.06
N HIS A 133 -11.40 8.53 4.34
CA HIS A 133 -10.61 9.21 5.39
C HIS A 133 -9.08 9.17 5.19
N ARG A 134 -8.55 8.26 4.36
CA ARG A 134 -7.11 8.27 4.01
C ARG A 134 -6.70 9.46 3.14
N ARG A 135 -7.63 10.00 2.33
CA ARG A 135 -7.33 11.08 1.38
C ARG A 135 -6.67 12.30 2.03
N PRO A 136 -7.18 12.85 3.15
CA PRO A 136 -6.50 13.95 3.85
C PRO A 136 -5.06 13.63 4.26
N PHE A 137 -4.75 12.37 4.57
CA PHE A 137 -3.37 11.95 4.86
C PHE A 137 -2.51 11.90 3.58
N ASN A 138 -3.07 11.46 2.45
CA ASN A 138 -2.38 11.53 1.16
C ASN A 138 -2.07 12.99 0.80
N ASP A 139 -3.02 13.91 1.01
CA ASP A 139 -2.87 15.34 0.72
C ASP A 139 -1.69 15.98 1.49
N VAL A 140 -1.37 15.48 2.68
CA VAL A 140 -0.21 15.94 3.48
C VAL A 140 1.04 15.07 3.34
N GLY A 141 1.01 14.07 2.46
CA GLY A 141 2.17 13.29 2.02
C GLY A 141 2.40 11.97 2.74
N TYR A 142 1.40 11.41 3.41
CA TYR A 142 1.47 10.06 3.96
C TYR A 142 0.98 9.01 2.95
N ALA A 143 1.57 7.81 3.02
CA ALA A 143 1.13 6.66 2.22
C ALA A 143 -0.22 6.15 2.74
N GLY A 144 -1.25 6.18 1.92
CA GLY A 144 -2.57 5.67 2.27
C GLY A 144 -3.23 4.95 1.10
N ILE A 145 -3.86 3.83 1.38
CA ILE A 145 -4.63 3.03 0.43
C ILE A 145 -6.05 2.80 0.94
N ARG A 146 -6.97 2.49 0.02
CA ARG A 146 -8.31 2.01 0.36
C ARG A 146 -8.43 0.54 0.00
N ILE A 147 -8.89 -0.25 0.95
CA ILE A 147 -9.29 -1.64 0.76
C ILE A 147 -10.81 -1.68 0.66
N MET A 148 -11.33 -2.31 -0.39
CA MET A 148 -12.74 -2.31 -0.70
C MET A 148 -13.14 -3.59 -1.42
N GLU A 149 -14.39 -4.00 -1.29
CA GLU A 149 -15.00 -5.07 -2.08
C GLU A 149 -14.85 -4.85 -3.58
N ALA A 150 -14.84 -5.92 -4.38
CA ALA A 150 -14.62 -5.85 -5.81
C ALA A 150 -15.88 -5.39 -6.58
N HIS A 151 -17.02 -5.94 -6.24
CA HIS A 151 -18.30 -5.75 -6.94
C HIS A 151 -19.27 -4.95 -6.07
N GLU A 152 -19.56 -3.72 -6.47
CA GLU A 152 -20.44 -2.83 -5.71
C GLU A 152 -21.91 -3.15 -5.98
N ASN A 153 -22.73 -3.02 -4.94
CA ASN A 153 -24.18 -3.12 -5.06
C ASN A 153 -24.84 -1.78 -4.69
N TYR A 154 -25.16 -0.97 -5.69
CA TYR A 154 -25.74 0.35 -5.50
C TYR A 154 -27.16 0.34 -4.94
N THR A 155 -27.83 -0.82 -4.87
CA THR A 155 -29.12 -0.95 -4.20
C THR A 155 -28.99 -1.11 -2.68
N MET A 156 -27.77 -1.42 -2.18
CA MET A 156 -27.47 -1.68 -0.77
C MET A 156 -26.51 -0.67 -0.13
N GLN A 157 -26.21 0.45 -0.79
CA GLN A 157 -25.35 1.50 -0.23
C GLN A 157 -26.02 2.87 -0.37
N HIS A 158 -26.06 3.67 0.70
CA HIS A 158 -26.72 4.98 0.76
C HIS A 158 -28.20 4.94 0.34
N GLN A 159 -28.92 3.89 0.72
CA GLN A 159 -30.30 3.68 0.30
C GLN A 159 -31.23 3.50 1.51
N ASP A 160 -32.36 4.19 1.49
CA ASP A 160 -33.46 3.89 2.38
C ASP A 160 -34.07 2.51 2.05
N ILE A 161 -34.54 1.82 3.08
CA ILE A 161 -35.18 0.50 2.94
C ILE A 161 -36.50 0.67 2.20
N ARG A 162 -36.61 0.11 1.01
CA ARG A 162 -37.81 0.15 0.17
C ARG A 162 -37.84 -0.94 -0.90
N LEU A 163 -39.00 -1.24 -1.38
CA LEU A 163 -39.22 -2.02 -2.61
C LEU A 163 -39.65 -1.06 -3.72
N GLN A 164 -38.90 -1.03 -4.82
CA GLN A 164 -39.20 -0.17 -5.97
C GLN A 164 -39.03 -0.97 -7.27
N ASN A 165 -40.08 -1.08 -8.05
CA ASN A 165 -40.10 -1.84 -9.32
C ASN A 165 -39.62 -3.30 -9.15
N GLY A 166 -39.97 -3.96 -8.05
CA GLY A 166 -39.56 -5.32 -7.75
C GLY A 166 -38.10 -5.48 -7.25
N ILE A 167 -37.36 -4.38 -7.10
CA ILE A 167 -35.99 -4.35 -6.59
C ILE A 167 -36.01 -3.90 -5.13
N ALA A 168 -35.40 -4.70 -4.25
CA ALA A 168 -35.18 -4.31 -2.86
C ALA A 168 -33.98 -3.36 -2.73
N PHE A 169 -34.19 -2.23 -2.05
CA PHE A 169 -33.19 -1.26 -1.70
C PHE A 169 -33.01 -1.22 -0.19
N GLY A 170 -31.84 -0.89 0.28
CA GLY A 170 -31.57 -0.66 1.70
C GLY A 170 -30.17 -1.14 2.09
N ASP A 171 -29.54 -0.42 3.00
CA ASP A 171 -28.31 -0.81 3.65
C ASP A 171 -28.69 -1.70 4.86
N VAL A 172 -28.81 -2.99 4.64
CA VAL A 172 -29.29 -3.97 5.62
C VAL A 172 -28.24 -5.06 5.87
N ILE A 173 -28.31 -5.64 7.08
CA ILE A 173 -27.33 -6.63 7.55
C ILE A 173 -27.29 -7.91 6.68
N GLU A 174 -28.40 -8.26 6.06
CA GLU A 174 -28.52 -9.40 5.14
C GLU A 174 -27.68 -9.23 3.87
N GLY A 175 -27.25 -8.01 3.54
CA GLY A 175 -26.33 -7.70 2.44
C GLY A 175 -24.87 -7.96 2.82
N VAL A 176 -24.54 -8.27 4.07
CA VAL A 176 -23.19 -8.47 4.55
C VAL A 176 -22.82 -9.95 4.57
N ASP A 177 -21.80 -10.33 3.81
CA ASP A 177 -21.13 -11.62 3.93
C ASP A 177 -20.04 -11.55 5.00
N PHE A 178 -20.30 -12.12 6.16
CA PHE A 178 -19.38 -12.08 7.31
C PHE A 178 -18.11 -12.90 7.08
N GLU A 179 -18.14 -13.95 6.26
CA GLU A 179 -16.93 -14.71 5.90
C GLU A 179 -16.01 -13.90 4.99
N TYR A 180 -16.56 -13.12 4.08
CA TYR A 180 -15.77 -12.19 3.27
C TYR A 180 -15.22 -11.04 4.13
N ALA A 181 -16.03 -10.43 4.96
CA ALA A 181 -15.59 -9.40 5.90
C ALA A 181 -14.45 -9.91 6.82
N LYS A 182 -14.55 -11.17 7.29
CA LYS A 182 -13.48 -11.84 8.06
C LYS A 182 -12.20 -12.00 7.23
N LYS A 183 -12.29 -12.40 5.96
CA LYS A 183 -11.12 -12.51 5.06
C LYS A 183 -10.43 -11.14 4.90
N LEU A 184 -11.18 -10.07 4.64
CA LEU A 184 -10.60 -8.73 4.52
C LEU A 184 -10.05 -8.22 5.85
N THR A 185 -10.67 -8.58 6.97
CA THR A 185 -10.13 -8.33 8.31
C THR A 185 -8.78 -9.04 8.50
N SER A 186 -8.65 -10.29 8.03
CA SER A 186 -7.38 -11.04 8.06
C SER A 186 -6.32 -10.43 7.15
N VAL A 187 -6.69 -9.96 5.96
CA VAL A 187 -5.79 -9.18 5.07
C VAL A 187 -5.22 -7.97 5.81
N ASN A 188 -6.08 -7.23 6.54
CA ASN A 188 -5.63 -6.09 7.35
C ASN A 188 -4.69 -6.51 8.47
N ALA A 189 -5.03 -7.55 9.23
CA ALA A 189 -4.21 -8.05 10.34
C ALA A 189 -2.81 -8.45 9.87
N ILE A 190 -2.72 -9.22 8.78
CA ILE A 190 -1.46 -9.66 8.18
C ILE A 190 -0.60 -8.45 7.77
N ASN A 191 -1.18 -7.49 7.09
CA ASN A 191 -0.42 -6.35 6.57
C ASN A 191 -0.02 -5.36 7.67
N LEU A 192 -0.88 -5.11 8.67
CA LEU A 192 -0.53 -4.31 9.83
C LEU A 192 0.60 -4.96 10.65
N ALA A 193 0.49 -6.26 10.93
CA ALA A 193 1.54 -6.99 11.63
C ALA A 193 2.87 -6.99 10.86
N SER A 194 2.81 -7.22 9.54
CA SER A 194 4.00 -7.22 8.68
C SER A 194 4.69 -5.86 8.67
N LEU A 195 3.93 -4.76 8.57
CA LEU A 195 4.47 -3.39 8.65
C LEU A 195 5.02 -3.07 10.04
N ALA A 196 4.32 -3.54 11.09
CA ALA A 196 4.71 -3.24 12.46
C ALA A 196 5.96 -4.01 12.92
N TRP A 197 6.24 -5.19 12.35
CA TRP A 197 7.49 -5.95 12.56
C TRP A 197 8.60 -5.60 11.57
N ALA A 198 8.29 -4.86 10.52
CA ALA A 198 9.28 -4.53 9.50
C ALA A 198 10.35 -3.57 10.03
N PRO A 199 11.63 -3.74 9.65
CA PRO A 199 12.67 -2.77 9.96
C PRO A 199 12.44 -1.48 9.17
N PRO A 200 13.12 -0.36 9.55
CA PRO A 200 13.04 0.90 8.84
C PRO A 200 13.46 0.78 7.36
N THR A 201 12.90 1.61 6.50
CA THR A 201 13.26 1.70 5.08
C THR A 201 14.63 2.36 4.89
N VAL A 202 15.29 2.03 3.77
CA VAL A 202 16.50 2.72 3.32
C VAL A 202 16.15 4.18 2.97
N LYS A 203 16.90 5.15 3.51
CA LYS A 203 16.65 6.59 3.26
C LYS A 203 17.39 7.13 2.04
N LYS A 204 18.63 6.68 1.81
CA LYS A 204 19.45 7.11 0.66
C LYS A 204 19.77 5.89 -0.19
N PHE A 205 19.17 5.82 -1.35
CA PHE A 205 19.36 4.74 -2.29
C PHE A 205 19.64 5.31 -3.67
N SER A 206 20.84 5.03 -4.20
CA SER A 206 21.31 5.56 -5.47
C SER A 206 21.57 4.45 -6.47
N ILE A 207 21.32 4.74 -7.75
CA ILE A 207 21.48 3.83 -8.88
C ILE A 207 22.50 4.37 -9.87
N GLY A 208 23.29 3.48 -10.46
CA GLY A 208 24.27 3.77 -11.54
C GLY A 208 24.31 2.63 -12.54
N GLY A 209 25.08 2.80 -13.60
CA GLY A 209 25.16 1.79 -14.69
C GLY A 209 24.68 2.33 -16.03
N ILE A 210 24.68 3.65 -16.18
CA ILE A 210 24.34 4.32 -17.45
C ILE A 210 25.29 3.82 -18.55
N VAL A 211 24.72 3.37 -19.68
CA VAL A 211 25.45 2.83 -20.84
C VAL A 211 26.30 1.59 -20.47
N GLN A 212 25.81 0.74 -19.57
CA GLN A 212 26.46 -0.50 -19.17
C GLN A 212 25.47 -1.68 -19.18
N ALA A 213 25.98 -2.90 -19.39
CA ALA A 213 25.20 -4.13 -19.25
C ALA A 213 25.13 -4.60 -17.79
N SER A 214 25.09 -3.67 -16.84
CA SER A 214 24.96 -3.95 -15.40
C SER A 214 24.41 -2.74 -14.69
N VAL A 215 23.70 -2.97 -13.58
CA VAL A 215 23.16 -1.92 -12.72
C VAL A 215 23.92 -1.95 -11.40
N LYS A 216 24.34 -0.79 -10.94
CA LYS A 216 25.04 -0.62 -9.66
C LYS A 216 24.15 0.10 -8.68
N PHE A 217 24.17 -0.33 -7.43
CA PHE A 217 23.39 0.22 -6.34
C PHE A 217 24.30 0.62 -5.19
N LYS A 218 23.97 1.75 -4.55
CA LYS A 218 24.61 2.20 -3.31
C LYS A 218 23.53 2.75 -2.38
N TRP A 219 23.65 2.45 -1.10
CA TRP A 219 22.73 2.96 -0.09
C TRP A 219 23.42 3.20 1.24
N GLU A 220 22.81 4.04 2.06
CA GLU A 220 23.18 4.20 3.46
C GLU A 220 22.57 3.07 4.27
N LYS A 221 23.41 2.32 4.99
CA LYS A 221 22.92 1.24 5.85
C LYS A 221 21.97 1.78 6.90
N VAL A 222 20.90 1.06 7.13
CA VAL A 222 19.98 1.34 8.22
C VAL A 222 20.64 0.88 9.53
N ASN A 223 20.73 1.80 10.50
CA ASN A 223 21.31 1.49 11.80
C ASN A 223 20.25 0.87 12.73
N ASP A 224 20.06 -0.45 12.58
CA ASP A 224 19.15 -1.24 13.40
C ASP A 224 19.77 -2.64 13.60
N PRO A 225 19.96 -3.10 14.85
CA PRO A 225 20.58 -4.40 15.15
C PRO A 225 19.74 -5.60 14.68
N ASN A 226 18.47 -5.39 14.38
CA ASN A 226 17.55 -6.43 13.94
C ASN A 226 17.57 -6.68 12.43
N ILE A 227 18.40 -5.97 11.67
CA ILE A 227 18.52 -6.18 10.22
C ILE A 227 19.33 -7.46 9.93
N ALA A 228 18.79 -8.30 9.05
CA ALA A 228 19.47 -9.44 8.44
C ALA A 228 20.18 -9.05 7.14
N GLY A 229 19.69 -8.03 6.46
CA GLY A 229 20.25 -7.55 5.20
C GLY A 229 19.25 -6.77 4.36
N TYR A 230 19.52 -6.77 3.06
CA TYR A 230 18.76 -6.02 2.07
C TYR A 230 18.31 -6.95 0.94
N LYS A 231 17.23 -6.53 0.26
CA LYS A 231 16.74 -7.21 -0.93
C LYS A 231 16.59 -6.19 -2.04
N ILE A 232 17.22 -6.45 -3.19
CA ILE A 232 17.03 -5.67 -4.42
C ILE A 232 15.86 -6.26 -5.17
N TYR A 233 15.01 -5.37 -5.70
CA TYR A 233 13.86 -5.68 -6.52
C TYR A 233 14.00 -5.04 -7.88
N TRP A 234 13.48 -5.72 -8.91
CA TRP A 234 13.31 -5.12 -10.23
C TRP A 234 12.08 -5.67 -10.93
N ARG A 235 11.57 -4.87 -11.85
CA ARG A 235 10.41 -5.18 -12.66
C ARG A 235 10.51 -4.50 -14.01
N ASP A 236 9.91 -5.10 -15.04
CA ASP A 236 9.72 -4.43 -16.32
C ASP A 236 8.97 -3.11 -16.12
N THR A 237 9.28 -2.10 -16.94
CA THR A 237 8.65 -0.78 -16.83
C THR A 237 7.14 -0.80 -17.04
N THR A 238 6.62 -1.85 -17.70
CA THR A 238 5.19 -2.07 -17.93
C THR A 238 4.52 -2.98 -16.88
N SER A 239 5.30 -3.62 -16.00
CA SER A 239 4.74 -4.52 -14.98
C SER A 239 4.14 -3.76 -13.80
N PRO A 240 2.93 -4.11 -13.34
CA PRO A 240 2.33 -3.48 -12.16
C PRO A 240 2.94 -3.95 -10.84
N ILE A 241 3.62 -5.09 -10.83
CA ILE A 241 4.18 -5.73 -9.62
C ILE A 241 5.68 -5.95 -9.75
N TRP A 242 6.37 -6.07 -8.62
CA TRP A 242 7.76 -6.50 -8.58
C TRP A 242 7.86 -7.98 -9.02
N GLN A 243 8.57 -8.24 -10.14
CA GLN A 243 8.66 -9.56 -10.75
C GLN A 243 9.87 -10.34 -10.26
N TYR A 244 10.94 -9.61 -9.93
CA TYR A 244 12.23 -10.21 -9.58
C TYR A 244 12.71 -9.65 -8.26
N GLU A 245 13.38 -10.50 -7.48
CA GLU A 245 13.99 -10.09 -6.22
C GLU A 245 15.27 -10.89 -5.94
N ARG A 246 16.19 -10.27 -5.20
CA ARG A 246 17.42 -10.92 -4.75
C ARG A 246 17.81 -10.43 -3.36
N PHE A 247 17.90 -11.36 -2.41
CA PHE A 247 18.50 -11.09 -1.12
C PHE A 247 20.02 -11.01 -1.27
N ILE A 248 20.64 -9.98 -0.71
CA ILE A 248 22.05 -9.64 -0.91
C ILE A 248 22.86 -9.53 0.39
N GLY A 249 22.24 -9.90 1.51
CA GLY A 249 22.89 -9.80 2.84
C GLY A 249 23.06 -8.36 3.31
N ASP A 250 23.87 -8.16 4.36
CA ASP A 250 24.11 -6.85 4.96
C ASP A 250 25.22 -6.07 4.25
N LEU A 251 24.95 -5.66 3.02
CA LEU A 251 25.84 -4.84 2.19
C LEU A 251 25.39 -3.37 2.18
N SER A 252 26.23 -2.48 1.65
CA SER A 252 25.90 -1.06 1.37
C SER A 252 25.99 -0.72 -0.11
N SER A 253 26.37 -1.69 -0.94
CA SER A 253 26.39 -1.59 -2.40
C SER A 253 26.23 -2.97 -3.02
N TYR A 254 25.72 -2.98 -4.24
CA TYR A 254 25.56 -4.22 -5.01
C TYR A 254 25.64 -3.93 -6.52
N LYS A 255 26.14 -4.89 -7.30
CA LYS A 255 26.17 -4.84 -8.76
C LYS A 255 25.34 -5.99 -9.30
N LEU A 256 24.34 -5.68 -10.09
CA LEU A 256 23.50 -6.64 -10.80
C LEU A 256 23.97 -6.75 -12.25
N GLU A 257 24.58 -7.86 -12.59
CA GLU A 257 25.16 -8.12 -13.91
C GLU A 257 24.11 -8.57 -14.93
N GLY A 258 24.35 -8.28 -16.19
CA GLY A 258 23.52 -8.76 -17.30
C GLY A 258 22.17 -8.04 -17.43
N ILE A 259 22.00 -6.91 -16.77
CA ILE A 259 20.74 -6.15 -16.76
C ILE A 259 20.99 -4.77 -17.37
N VAL A 260 20.19 -4.42 -18.36
CA VAL A 260 20.14 -3.06 -18.95
C VAL A 260 19.19 -2.21 -18.13
N ILE A 261 19.71 -1.11 -17.57
CA ILE A 261 18.99 -0.25 -16.64
C ILE A 261 17.69 0.31 -17.22
N ASP A 262 17.66 0.61 -18.52
CA ASP A 262 16.54 1.29 -19.18
C ASP A 262 15.26 0.43 -19.26
N ASN A 263 15.39 -0.89 -19.16
CA ASN A 263 14.27 -1.82 -19.33
C ASN A 263 13.49 -2.07 -18.03
N PHE A 264 14.03 -1.64 -16.88
CA PHE A 264 13.50 -2.02 -15.58
C PHE A 264 13.40 -0.83 -14.63
N PHE A 265 12.44 -0.91 -13.73
CA PHE A 265 12.43 -0.16 -12.48
C PHE A 265 13.08 -0.98 -11.37
N PHE A 266 13.77 -0.29 -10.47
CA PHE A 266 14.49 -0.92 -9.36
C PHE A 266 14.02 -0.39 -8.01
N GLY A 267 14.16 -1.23 -7.00
CA GLY A 267 13.86 -0.87 -5.62
C GLY A 267 14.69 -1.66 -4.64
N ILE A 268 14.67 -1.21 -3.39
CA ILE A 268 15.34 -1.88 -2.28
C ILE A 268 14.41 -1.97 -1.07
N SER A 269 14.46 -3.07 -0.33
CA SER A 269 13.89 -3.19 1.01
C SER A 269 14.95 -3.61 2.03
N THR A 270 14.72 -3.29 3.30
CA THR A 270 15.42 -3.91 4.43
C THR A 270 14.70 -5.19 4.81
N VAL A 271 15.46 -6.19 5.24
CA VAL A 271 14.97 -7.49 5.73
C VAL A 271 15.39 -7.65 7.18
N GLY A 272 14.43 -7.86 8.05
CA GLY A 272 14.67 -8.12 9.47
C GLY A 272 15.09 -9.57 9.74
N LYS A 273 15.77 -9.81 10.86
CA LYS A 273 16.11 -11.18 11.35
C LYS A 273 14.86 -12.02 11.61
N ASN A 274 13.72 -11.36 11.85
CA ASN A 274 12.40 -11.98 11.97
C ASN A 274 11.77 -12.38 10.63
N GLY A 275 12.42 -12.06 9.49
CA GLY A 275 11.96 -12.37 8.14
C GLY A 275 10.94 -11.38 7.56
N PHE A 276 10.55 -10.34 8.30
CA PHE A 276 9.71 -9.27 7.77
C PHE A 276 10.53 -8.25 6.98
N GLU A 277 9.90 -7.66 5.98
CA GLU A 277 10.53 -6.72 5.07
C GLU A 277 9.88 -5.33 5.19
N SER A 278 10.69 -4.29 5.04
CA SER A 278 10.17 -2.93 4.87
C SER A 278 9.44 -2.78 3.54
N GLN A 279 8.69 -1.69 3.38
CA GLN A 279 8.25 -1.30 2.05
C GLN A 279 9.45 -1.08 1.12
N ILE A 280 9.26 -1.37 -0.17
CA ILE A 280 10.27 -1.17 -1.19
C ILE A 280 10.33 0.33 -1.51
N VAL A 281 11.53 0.89 -1.51
CA VAL A 281 11.79 2.26 -1.90
C VAL A 281 12.52 2.33 -3.24
N PHE A 282 12.20 3.36 -4.02
CA PHE A 282 12.88 3.64 -5.29
C PHE A 282 14.21 4.37 -5.07
N PRO A 283 15.12 4.33 -6.06
CA PRO A 283 16.29 5.19 -6.05
C PRO A 283 15.89 6.66 -5.97
N ASN A 284 16.57 7.40 -5.08
CA ASN A 284 16.41 8.84 -4.92
C ASN A 284 17.67 9.62 -5.30
N GLY A 285 18.65 8.94 -5.88
CA GLY A 285 19.87 9.51 -6.41
C GLY A 285 20.44 8.69 -7.56
N VAL A 286 21.21 9.36 -8.43
CA VAL A 286 21.97 8.72 -9.50
C VAL A 286 23.45 9.06 -9.33
N PHE A 287 24.31 8.09 -9.51
CA PHE A 287 25.73 8.32 -9.57
C PHE A 287 26.31 7.92 -10.92
N ARG A 288 27.27 8.73 -11.39
CA ARG A 288 28.10 8.37 -12.55
C ARG A 288 29.31 7.59 -12.04
N ASN A 289 29.73 6.58 -12.79
CA ASN A 289 30.94 5.82 -12.48
C ASN A 289 32.17 6.65 -12.76
#